data_f7945623b6a10ea01f24611b9f51ee7f
#
_entry.id   f7945623b6a10ea01f24611b9f51ee7f
#
_cell.length_a   1.000
_cell.length_b   1.000
_cell.length_c   1.000
_cell.angle_alpha   90.00
_cell.angle_beta   90.00
_cell.angle_gamma   90.00
#
_symmetry.space_group_name_H-M   'P 1'
#
loop_
_entity.id
_entity.type
_entity.pdbx_description
1 polymer ?
#
loop_
_entity_poly.entity_id
_entity_poly.type
_entity_poly.pdbx_seq_one_letter_code
_entity_poly.pdbx_strand_id
1 'polypeptide(L)'
;MARIPYPERSADAVDKLPTPLNAFRMLSHAPEMPGPAIDLGMAVLGSSLPVRLRELVVMAVAARTDCAYGLVQHRPIALHAGVTADQLDAVVELRAEEGEFDVVEWSALTAAEELLAQHTLADATLATLREHLTDRQVVELITTVGYYTMLAGLLNGLGVDIDPAGEQYLGLGRS
;
A
#
# COMPACT_ATOMS: atom_id res chain seq x y z
N MET A 1 -12.07 -16.05 -7.66
CA MET A 1 -12.52 -16.95 -6.58
C MET A 1 -11.30 -17.37 -5.77
N ALA A 2 -11.35 -17.19 -4.47
CA ALA A 2 -10.24 -17.53 -3.58
C ALA A 2 -9.80 -18.99 -3.71
N ARG A 3 -8.50 -19.26 -3.53
CA ARG A 3 -7.87 -20.60 -3.69
C ARG A 3 -8.13 -21.53 -2.50
N ILE A 4 -8.45 -20.94 -1.35
CA ILE A 4 -8.97 -21.64 -0.17
C ILE A 4 -10.27 -20.98 0.27
N PRO A 5 -11.22 -21.70 0.91
CA PRO A 5 -12.44 -21.08 1.38
C PRO A 5 -12.13 -20.03 2.47
N TYR A 6 -12.98 -19.03 2.60
CA TYR A 6 -12.92 -18.13 3.75
C TYR A 6 -13.27 -18.92 5.02
N PRO A 7 -12.67 -18.54 6.18
CA PRO A 7 -13.05 -19.18 7.45
C PRO A 7 -14.54 -18.90 7.77
N GLU A 8 -15.18 -19.83 8.48
CA GLU A 8 -16.60 -19.69 8.88
C GLU A 8 -16.84 -18.48 9.78
N ARG A 9 -15.82 -18.08 10.54
CA ARG A 9 -15.84 -16.91 11.41
C ARG A 9 -14.59 -16.06 11.17
N SER A 10 -14.78 -14.76 11.10
CA SER A 10 -13.67 -13.81 11.13
C SER A 10 -13.14 -13.66 12.56
N ALA A 11 -11.92 -13.18 12.70
CA ALA A 11 -11.39 -12.76 13.99
C ALA A 11 -12.12 -11.49 14.48
N ASP A 12 -12.27 -11.33 15.79
CA ASP A 12 -12.97 -10.20 16.42
C ASP A 12 -12.45 -8.83 15.94
N ALA A 13 -11.17 -8.74 15.60
CA ALA A 13 -10.57 -7.50 15.09
C ALA A 13 -11.15 -7.11 13.72
N VAL A 14 -11.48 -8.09 12.87
CA VAL A 14 -12.09 -7.87 11.55
C VAL A 14 -13.53 -7.43 11.68
N ASP A 15 -14.28 -8.04 12.60
CA ASP A 15 -15.70 -7.74 12.83
C ASP A 15 -15.90 -6.32 13.40
N LYS A 16 -14.87 -5.73 13.99
CA LYS A 16 -14.87 -4.33 14.48
C LYS A 16 -14.60 -3.29 13.38
N LEU A 17 -14.16 -3.71 12.20
CA LEU A 17 -13.96 -2.77 11.08
C LEU A 17 -15.31 -2.27 10.56
N PRO A 18 -15.40 -1.00 10.14
CA PRO A 18 -16.61 -0.46 9.50
C PRO A 18 -17.02 -1.28 8.27
N THR A 19 -16.05 -1.82 7.57
CA THR A 19 -16.24 -2.75 6.45
C THR A 19 -15.21 -3.86 6.57
N PRO A 20 -15.62 -5.10 6.88
CA PRO A 20 -14.72 -6.25 6.91
C PRO A 20 -14.17 -6.56 5.50
N LEU A 21 -12.88 -6.32 5.30
CA LEU A 21 -12.24 -6.60 4.02
C LEU A 21 -11.91 -8.08 3.88
N ASN A 22 -12.04 -8.59 2.66
CA ASN A 22 -11.71 -9.98 2.32
C ASN A 22 -10.25 -10.34 2.65
N ALA A 23 -9.32 -9.38 2.54
CA ALA A 23 -7.93 -9.52 2.96
C ALA A 23 -7.83 -10.00 4.43
N PHE A 24 -8.49 -9.29 5.35
CA PHE A 24 -8.44 -9.60 6.78
C PHE A 24 -9.34 -10.78 7.15
N ARG A 25 -10.46 -10.98 6.41
CA ARG A 25 -11.27 -12.20 6.56
C ARG A 25 -10.46 -13.44 6.22
N MET A 26 -9.69 -13.41 5.12
CA MET A 26 -8.82 -14.53 4.74
C MET A 26 -7.71 -14.75 5.77
N LEU A 27 -7.12 -13.68 6.29
CA LEU A 27 -6.09 -13.75 7.34
C LEU A 27 -6.61 -14.37 8.65
N SER A 28 -7.94 -14.37 8.87
CA SER A 28 -8.57 -14.97 10.07
C SER A 28 -8.45 -16.49 10.15
N HIS A 29 -7.91 -17.19 9.14
CA HIS A 29 -7.45 -18.57 9.31
C HIS A 29 -6.35 -18.70 10.37
N ALA A 30 -5.59 -17.63 10.61
CA ALA A 30 -4.65 -17.47 11.72
C ALA A 30 -5.18 -16.37 12.64
N PRO A 31 -6.03 -16.70 13.65
CA PRO A 31 -6.86 -15.71 14.36
C PRO A 31 -6.07 -14.63 15.10
N GLU A 32 -4.80 -14.84 15.39
CA GLU A 32 -3.91 -13.88 16.04
C GLU A 32 -3.36 -12.83 15.05
N MET A 33 -3.43 -13.06 13.73
CA MET A 33 -2.79 -12.21 12.73
C MET A 33 -3.59 -10.97 12.33
N PRO A 34 -4.94 -11.01 12.19
CA PRO A 34 -5.69 -9.84 11.73
C PRO A 34 -5.52 -8.61 12.60
N GLY A 35 -5.54 -8.74 13.92
CA GLY A 35 -5.39 -7.59 14.84
C GLY A 35 -4.11 -6.81 14.58
N PRO A 36 -2.92 -7.41 14.75
CA PRO A 36 -1.65 -6.73 14.47
C PRO A 36 -1.52 -6.22 13.03
N ALA A 37 -2.06 -6.94 12.03
CA ALA A 37 -2.03 -6.49 10.65
C ALA A 37 -2.90 -5.24 10.43
N ILE A 38 -4.09 -5.19 11.00
CA ILE A 38 -4.98 -4.03 10.97
C ILE A 38 -4.32 -2.85 11.71
N ASP A 39 -3.76 -3.06 12.90
CA ASP A 39 -3.11 -2.03 13.69
C ASP A 39 -1.94 -1.39 12.93
N LEU A 40 -1.09 -2.21 12.28
CA LEU A 40 -0.01 -1.71 11.44
C LEU A 40 -0.56 -0.95 10.22
N GLY A 41 -1.60 -1.46 9.57
CA GLY A 41 -2.27 -0.78 8.47
C GLY A 41 -2.81 0.59 8.88
N MET A 42 -3.45 0.68 10.04
CA MET A 42 -3.94 1.95 10.58
C MET A 42 -2.79 2.91 10.92
N ALA A 43 -1.66 2.39 11.42
CA ALA A 43 -0.46 3.20 11.67
C ALA A 43 0.13 3.75 10.36
N VAL A 44 0.15 2.95 9.28
CA VAL A 44 0.59 3.39 7.94
C VAL A 44 -0.37 4.46 7.39
N LEU A 45 -1.68 4.27 7.51
CA LEU A 45 -2.68 5.23 7.06
C LEU A 45 -2.62 6.55 7.85
N GLY A 46 -2.34 6.48 9.15
CA GLY A 46 -2.19 7.63 10.04
C GLY A 46 -0.75 8.18 10.13
N SER A 47 0.16 7.75 9.24
CA SER A 47 1.55 8.20 9.23
C SER A 47 1.69 9.69 8.91
N SER A 48 2.85 10.26 9.23
CA SER A 48 3.21 11.63 8.86
C SER A 48 3.67 11.77 7.40
N LEU A 49 3.77 10.66 6.67
CA LEU A 49 4.09 10.66 5.25
C LEU A 49 2.95 11.36 4.47
N PRO A 50 3.23 12.32 3.57
CA PRO A 50 2.19 12.96 2.78
C PRO A 50 1.31 11.92 2.07
N VAL A 51 -0.02 12.08 2.18
CA VAL A 51 -0.99 11.09 1.65
C VAL A 51 -0.74 10.78 0.18
N ARG A 52 -0.48 11.81 -0.63
CA ARG A 52 -0.18 11.67 -2.06
C ARG A 52 1.07 10.80 -2.28
N LEU A 53 2.13 11.03 -1.51
CA LEU A 53 3.37 10.27 -1.62
C LEU A 53 3.17 8.81 -1.18
N ARG A 54 2.44 8.60 -0.07
CA ARG A 54 2.07 7.26 0.41
C ARG A 54 1.31 6.48 -0.67
N GLU A 55 0.28 7.09 -1.28
CA GLU A 55 -0.52 6.39 -2.28
C GLU A 55 0.25 6.08 -3.57
N LEU A 56 1.17 6.95 -4.00
CA LEU A 56 2.08 6.63 -5.10
C LEU A 56 2.92 5.39 -4.81
N VAL A 57 3.49 5.29 -3.60
CA VAL A 57 4.27 4.13 -3.16
C VAL A 57 3.39 2.87 -3.10
N VAL A 58 2.18 2.96 -2.56
CA VAL A 58 1.24 1.83 -2.49
C VAL A 58 0.86 1.34 -3.89
N MET A 59 0.57 2.26 -4.83
CA MET A 59 0.27 1.91 -6.21
C MET A 59 1.46 1.27 -6.92
N ALA A 60 2.69 1.76 -6.68
CA ALA A 60 3.91 1.17 -7.21
C ALA A 60 4.13 -0.26 -6.69
N VAL A 61 3.96 -0.49 -5.39
CA VAL A 61 4.03 -1.85 -4.81
C VAL A 61 2.98 -2.76 -5.43
N ALA A 62 1.72 -2.29 -5.55
CA ALA A 62 0.64 -3.09 -6.12
C ALA A 62 0.90 -3.45 -7.60
N ALA A 63 1.44 -2.50 -8.39
CA ALA A 63 1.81 -2.72 -9.79
C ALA A 63 2.96 -3.74 -9.91
N ARG A 64 4.04 -3.55 -9.13
CA ARG A 64 5.22 -4.44 -9.18
C ARG A 64 4.96 -5.84 -8.68
N THR A 65 3.99 -6.02 -7.80
CA THR A 65 3.59 -7.33 -7.27
C THR A 65 2.41 -7.94 -8.03
N ASP A 66 1.94 -7.31 -9.13
CA ASP A 66 0.73 -7.71 -9.87
C ASP A 66 -0.49 -7.91 -8.95
N CYS A 67 -0.64 -7.03 -7.95
CA CYS A 67 -1.70 -7.12 -6.96
C CYS A 67 -2.95 -6.35 -7.41
N ALA A 68 -3.82 -7.00 -8.19
CA ALA A 68 -5.07 -6.40 -8.68
C ALA A 68 -5.96 -5.87 -7.54
N TYR A 69 -5.99 -6.57 -6.41
CA TYR A 69 -6.72 -6.12 -5.22
C TYR A 69 -6.21 -4.76 -4.74
N GLY A 70 -4.89 -4.61 -4.58
CA GLY A 70 -4.27 -3.35 -4.16
C GLY A 70 -4.55 -2.21 -5.13
N LEU A 71 -4.43 -2.46 -6.44
CA LEU A 71 -4.73 -1.48 -7.47
C LEU A 71 -6.17 -0.97 -7.39
N VAL A 72 -7.15 -1.87 -7.25
CA VAL A 72 -8.57 -1.49 -7.15
C VAL A 72 -8.87 -0.70 -5.89
N GLN A 73 -8.30 -1.10 -4.74
CA GLN A 73 -8.57 -0.45 -3.47
C GLN A 73 -7.91 0.94 -3.37
N HIS A 74 -6.71 1.12 -3.89
CA HIS A 74 -5.94 2.34 -3.69
C HIS A 74 -6.04 3.37 -4.82
N ARG A 75 -6.42 2.97 -6.05
CA ARG A 75 -6.59 3.91 -7.17
C ARG A 75 -7.51 5.11 -6.84
N PRO A 76 -8.73 4.93 -6.31
CA PRO A 76 -9.59 6.06 -5.96
C PRO A 76 -9.00 6.93 -4.84
N ILE A 77 -8.28 6.35 -3.88
CA ILE A 77 -7.63 7.08 -2.80
C ILE A 77 -6.49 7.94 -3.36
N ALA A 78 -5.66 7.38 -4.24
CA ALA A 78 -4.57 8.09 -4.90
C ALA A 78 -5.08 9.28 -5.74
N LEU A 79 -6.14 9.08 -6.53
CA LEU A 79 -6.80 10.16 -7.29
C LEU A 79 -7.31 11.26 -6.35
N HIS A 80 -7.95 10.89 -5.24
CA HIS A 80 -8.43 11.84 -4.24
C HIS A 80 -7.28 12.59 -3.57
N ALA A 81 -6.13 11.96 -3.38
CA ALA A 81 -4.90 12.56 -2.86
C ALA A 81 -4.19 13.48 -3.87
N GLY A 82 -4.73 13.62 -5.08
CA GLY A 82 -4.23 14.52 -6.11
C GLY A 82 -3.22 13.91 -7.07
N VAL A 83 -3.01 12.59 -7.06
CA VAL A 83 -2.26 11.91 -8.13
C VAL A 83 -3.11 11.96 -9.39
N THR A 84 -2.53 12.37 -10.51
CA THR A 84 -3.29 12.44 -11.76
C THR A 84 -3.53 11.04 -12.36
N ALA A 85 -4.55 10.91 -13.20
CA ALA A 85 -4.83 9.64 -13.87
C ALA A 85 -3.63 9.19 -14.72
N ASP A 86 -2.99 10.12 -15.44
CA ASP A 86 -1.83 9.82 -16.29
C ASP A 86 -0.63 9.32 -15.46
N GLN A 87 -0.36 9.94 -14.29
CA GLN A 87 0.67 9.49 -13.37
C GLN A 87 0.37 8.09 -12.83
N LEU A 88 -0.88 7.82 -12.45
CA LEU A 88 -1.28 6.48 -11.98
C LEU A 88 -1.15 5.44 -13.08
N ASP A 89 -1.56 5.76 -14.30
CA ASP A 89 -1.44 4.85 -15.44
C ASP A 89 0.05 4.59 -15.75
N ALA A 90 0.91 5.62 -15.67
CA ALA A 90 2.35 5.45 -15.82
C ALA A 90 2.95 4.51 -14.77
N VAL A 91 2.57 4.66 -13.48
CA VAL A 91 3.03 3.78 -12.40
C VAL A 91 2.50 2.35 -12.59
N VAL A 92 1.21 2.18 -12.90
CA VAL A 92 0.57 0.87 -13.06
C VAL A 92 1.12 0.11 -14.26
N GLU A 93 1.40 0.80 -15.37
CA GLU A 93 1.97 0.22 -16.59
C GLU A 93 3.51 0.08 -16.52
N LEU A 94 4.12 0.43 -15.38
CA LEU A 94 5.57 0.36 -15.15
C LEU A 94 6.40 1.17 -16.17
N ARG A 95 5.84 2.29 -16.63
CA ARG A 95 6.44 3.21 -17.60
C ARG A 95 6.65 4.62 -17.04
N ALA A 96 6.56 4.78 -15.71
CA ALA A 96 6.79 6.06 -15.05
C ALA A 96 8.20 6.58 -15.32
N GLU A 97 8.30 7.87 -15.64
CA GLU A 97 9.56 8.56 -15.94
C GLU A 97 9.79 9.71 -14.94
N GLU A 98 11.06 10.01 -14.65
CA GLU A 98 11.45 11.03 -13.66
C GLU A 98 10.75 12.39 -13.88
N GLY A 99 10.61 12.84 -15.12
CA GLY A 99 10.01 14.13 -15.45
C GLY A 99 8.50 14.25 -15.19
N GLU A 100 7.81 13.16 -14.86
CA GLU A 100 6.37 13.15 -14.58
C GLU A 100 6.05 13.39 -13.09
N PHE A 101 7.06 13.36 -12.22
CA PHE A 101 6.97 13.43 -10.77
C PHE A 101 7.92 14.50 -10.22
N ASP A 102 7.62 15.02 -9.03
CA ASP A 102 8.62 15.84 -8.35
C ASP A 102 9.78 14.97 -7.80
N VAL A 103 10.84 15.62 -7.33
CA VAL A 103 12.06 14.94 -6.91
C VAL A 103 11.83 13.95 -5.76
N VAL A 104 10.96 14.28 -4.81
CA VAL A 104 10.68 13.38 -3.67
C VAL A 104 9.76 12.24 -4.07
N GLU A 105 8.79 12.50 -4.94
CA GLU A 105 7.91 11.47 -5.49
C GLU A 105 8.70 10.45 -6.31
N TRP A 106 9.57 10.94 -7.21
CA TRP A 106 10.43 10.05 -7.99
C TRP A 106 11.37 9.23 -7.11
N SER A 107 11.99 9.87 -6.10
CA SER A 107 12.86 9.16 -5.15
C SER A 107 12.09 8.11 -4.34
N ALA A 108 10.82 8.37 -3.97
CA ALA A 108 9.99 7.41 -3.25
C ALA A 108 9.58 6.22 -4.14
N LEU A 109 9.27 6.46 -5.42
CA LEU A 109 9.03 5.41 -6.40
C LEU A 109 10.28 4.54 -6.62
N THR A 110 11.46 5.19 -6.78
CA THR A 110 12.75 4.51 -6.87
C THR A 110 13.04 3.66 -5.63
N ALA A 111 12.78 4.21 -4.43
CA ALA A 111 12.94 3.49 -3.17
C ALA A 111 12.04 2.25 -3.10
N ALA A 112 10.79 2.35 -3.56
CA ALA A 112 9.88 1.20 -3.61
C ALA A 112 10.43 0.10 -4.53
N GLU A 113 10.96 0.47 -5.70
CA GLU A 113 11.60 -0.46 -6.62
C GLU A 113 12.82 -1.16 -6.00
N GLU A 114 13.72 -0.39 -5.39
CA GLU A 114 14.93 -0.92 -4.75
C GLU A 114 14.57 -1.88 -3.60
N LEU A 115 13.61 -1.50 -2.75
CA LEU A 115 13.16 -2.34 -1.63
C LEU A 115 12.50 -3.64 -2.10
N LEU A 116 11.70 -3.58 -3.16
CA LEU A 116 11.06 -4.77 -3.73
C LEU A 116 12.07 -5.72 -4.39
N ALA A 117 13.08 -5.16 -5.07
CA ALA A 117 14.04 -5.95 -5.83
C ALA A 117 15.21 -6.47 -4.97
N GLN A 118 15.69 -5.65 -4.03
CA GLN A 118 16.97 -5.88 -3.34
C GLN A 118 16.87 -5.86 -1.82
N HIS A 119 15.72 -5.47 -1.25
CA HIS A 119 15.50 -5.30 0.20
C HIS A 119 16.45 -4.29 0.86
N THR A 120 16.94 -3.32 0.10
CA THR A 120 17.82 -2.25 0.55
C THR A 120 17.59 -0.99 -0.27
N LEU A 121 18.09 0.15 0.21
CA LEU A 121 18.13 1.41 -0.52
C LEU A 121 19.55 1.70 -0.98
N ALA A 122 19.72 2.26 -2.16
CA ALA A 122 20.97 2.86 -2.57
C ALA A 122 21.27 4.10 -1.72
N ASP A 123 22.54 4.37 -1.44
CA ASP A 123 22.95 5.56 -0.66
C ASP A 123 22.44 6.87 -1.28
N ALA A 124 22.44 6.96 -2.60
CA ALA A 124 21.94 8.14 -3.34
C ALA A 124 20.43 8.33 -3.13
N THR A 125 19.63 7.26 -3.24
CA THR A 125 18.18 7.30 -3.01
C THR A 125 17.87 7.73 -1.59
N LEU A 126 18.54 7.12 -0.61
CA LEU A 126 18.38 7.48 0.80
C LEU A 126 18.78 8.94 1.07
N ALA A 127 19.88 9.41 0.48
CA ALA A 127 20.32 10.80 0.63
C ALA A 127 19.26 11.77 0.10
N THR A 128 18.76 11.56 -1.12
CA THR A 128 17.71 12.40 -1.71
C THR A 128 16.42 12.39 -0.89
N LEU A 129 15.98 11.22 -0.41
CA LEU A 129 14.81 11.15 0.47
C LEU A 129 15.00 11.98 1.73
N ARG A 130 16.18 11.95 2.37
CA ARG A 130 16.48 12.69 3.62
C ARG A 130 16.64 14.20 3.40
N GLU A 131 16.81 14.67 2.19
CA GLU A 131 16.77 16.10 1.87
C GLU A 131 15.34 16.67 1.92
N HIS A 132 14.33 15.82 1.72
CA HIS A 132 12.92 16.19 1.60
C HIS A 132 12.00 15.63 2.70
N LEU A 133 12.40 14.53 3.34
CA LEU A 133 11.64 13.83 4.35
C LEU A 133 12.43 13.76 5.67
N THR A 134 11.70 13.79 6.77
CA THR A 134 12.29 13.50 8.09
C THR A 134 12.67 12.00 8.19
N ASP A 135 13.60 11.66 9.10
CA ASP A 135 13.96 10.26 9.36
C ASP A 135 12.73 9.42 9.73
N ARG A 136 11.74 9.99 10.42
CA ARG A 136 10.44 9.37 10.70
C ARG A 136 9.71 9.01 9.41
N GLN A 137 9.57 9.93 8.48
CA GLN A 137 8.87 9.72 7.21
C GLN A 137 9.59 8.70 6.32
N VAL A 138 10.93 8.68 6.34
CA VAL A 138 11.71 7.64 5.65
C VAL A 138 11.38 6.24 6.22
N VAL A 139 11.34 6.09 7.55
CA VAL A 139 10.94 4.83 8.21
C VAL A 139 9.49 4.46 7.85
N GLU A 140 8.56 5.43 7.86
CA GLU A 140 7.17 5.23 7.49
C GLU A 140 7.03 4.79 6.01
N LEU A 141 7.84 5.35 5.10
CA LEU A 141 7.88 4.95 3.68
C LEU A 141 8.33 3.49 3.54
N ILE A 142 9.45 3.12 4.16
CA ILE A 142 9.98 1.75 4.11
C ILE A 142 8.96 0.76 4.71
N THR A 143 8.34 1.15 5.83
CA THR A 143 7.30 0.34 6.48
C THR A 143 6.07 0.16 5.56
N THR A 144 5.67 1.21 4.84
CA THR A 144 4.58 1.16 3.86
C THR A 144 4.87 0.14 2.76
N VAL A 145 6.06 0.18 2.17
CA VAL A 145 6.47 -0.81 1.14
C VAL A 145 6.40 -2.22 1.71
N GLY A 146 6.96 -2.47 2.90
CA GLY A 146 6.97 -3.79 3.52
C GLY A 146 5.56 -4.32 3.84
N TYR A 147 4.70 -3.48 4.39
CA TYR A 147 3.32 -3.83 4.73
C TYR A 147 2.51 -4.23 3.49
N TYR A 148 2.54 -3.41 2.44
CA TYR A 148 1.78 -3.71 1.22
C TYR A 148 2.39 -4.87 0.42
N THR A 149 3.70 -5.11 0.51
CA THR A 149 4.34 -6.32 -0.05
C THR A 149 3.85 -7.59 0.67
N MET A 150 3.78 -7.57 1.99
CA MET A 150 3.21 -8.67 2.78
C MET A 150 1.76 -8.95 2.38
N LEU A 151 0.93 -7.91 2.30
CA LEU A 151 -0.47 -8.06 1.88
C LEU A 151 -0.59 -8.59 0.45
N ALA A 152 0.21 -8.08 -0.50
CA ALA A 152 0.21 -8.57 -1.87
C ALA A 152 0.54 -10.05 -1.94
N GLY A 153 1.50 -10.54 -1.15
CA GLY A 153 1.83 -11.95 -1.03
C GLY A 153 0.64 -12.81 -0.57
N LEU A 154 -0.10 -12.36 0.44
CA LEU A 154 -1.31 -13.02 0.91
C LEU A 154 -2.41 -13.00 -0.16
N LEU A 155 -2.70 -11.83 -0.71
CA LEU A 155 -3.79 -11.59 -1.65
C LEU A 155 -3.61 -12.39 -2.93
N ASN A 156 -2.43 -12.29 -3.55
CA ASN A 156 -2.10 -13.02 -4.77
C ASN A 156 -1.93 -14.51 -4.51
N GLY A 157 -1.22 -14.87 -3.44
CA GLY A 157 -0.95 -16.25 -3.06
C GLY A 157 -2.22 -17.07 -2.84
N LEU A 158 -3.25 -16.46 -2.26
CA LEU A 158 -4.54 -17.12 -1.99
C LEU A 158 -5.65 -16.73 -2.98
N GLY A 159 -5.38 -15.82 -3.92
CA GLY A 159 -6.37 -15.35 -4.91
C GLY A 159 -7.59 -14.74 -4.22
N VAL A 160 -7.35 -13.86 -3.23
CA VAL A 160 -8.41 -13.23 -2.43
C VAL A 160 -9.33 -12.41 -3.34
N ASP A 161 -10.66 -12.57 -3.17
CA ASP A 161 -11.65 -11.87 -3.98
C ASP A 161 -11.60 -10.36 -3.68
N ILE A 162 -11.66 -9.54 -4.74
CA ILE A 162 -11.60 -8.08 -4.64
C ILE A 162 -12.87 -7.57 -3.97
N ASP A 163 -12.73 -6.72 -2.95
CA ASP A 163 -13.84 -5.96 -2.37
C ASP A 163 -14.22 -4.77 -3.27
N PRO A 164 -15.43 -4.17 -3.10
CA PRO A 164 -15.77 -2.94 -3.77
C PRO A 164 -14.70 -1.86 -3.59
N ALA A 165 -14.45 -1.07 -4.63
CA ALA A 165 -13.38 -0.08 -4.67
C ALA A 165 -13.31 0.79 -3.40
N GLY A 166 -12.10 1.13 -2.96
CA GLY A 166 -11.80 1.74 -1.66
C GLY A 166 -12.29 3.17 -1.43
N GLU A 167 -13.32 3.62 -2.13
CA GLU A 167 -13.95 4.95 -1.93
C GLU A 167 -14.38 5.20 -0.48
N GLN A 168 -14.75 4.14 0.23
CA GLN A 168 -15.10 4.18 1.65
C GLN A 168 -13.96 4.66 2.56
N TYR A 169 -12.71 4.63 2.07
CA TYR A 169 -11.52 5.06 2.83
C TYR A 169 -11.09 6.49 2.52
N LEU A 170 -11.78 7.22 1.64
CA LEU A 170 -11.46 8.60 1.26
C LEU A 170 -11.44 9.59 2.44
N GLY A 171 -11.97 9.23 3.61
CA GLY A 171 -11.96 10.04 4.82
C GLY A 171 -10.86 9.72 5.84
N LEU A 172 -10.16 8.60 5.73
CA LEU A 172 -9.25 8.06 6.75
C LEU A 172 -7.84 8.70 6.78
N GLY A 173 -7.63 9.82 6.15
CA GLY A 173 -6.35 10.53 6.14
C GLY A 173 -6.46 12.03 6.40
N ARG A 174 -7.58 12.50 6.91
CA ARG A 174 -7.82 13.90 7.24
C ARG A 174 -7.88 14.07 8.75
N SER A 175 -6.73 14.22 9.37
CA SER A 175 -6.61 14.78 10.73
C SER A 175 -5.43 15.73 10.78
#